data_8f3f7c578dcb0900cfad385847ee73fd
#
_entry.id   8f3f7c578dcb0900cfad385847ee73fd
#
_cell.length_a   1.000
_cell.length_b   1.000
_cell.length_c   1.000
_cell.angle_alpha   90.00
_cell.angle_beta   90.00
_cell.angle_gamma   90.00
#
_symmetry.space_group_name_H-M   'P 1'
#
loop_
_entity.id
_entity.type
_entity.pdbx_description
1 polymer ?
#
loop_
_entity_poly.entity_id
_entity_poly.type
_entity_poly.pdbx_seq_one_letter_code
_entity_poly.pdbx_strand_id
1 'polypeptide(L)'
;AIDKGDHYVLNGVKNWITNGGKATIQLVIAHTDKDKGHKGINAFIVERDWEGVTIGPKEDKMGIRSSDTHSISYADVKVPKENRIGADGFGFKFGMKTLEGGRIGIAAQALGIAAGAYELAVEYAHQRATFGKPIGQHQAIAFKLADMAMDIEAARMIVYRAAYLKDSGQDYGYASAMAKLIASEAAMKHTVEAVQIHGGNG
;
A
#
# COMPACT_ATOMS: atom_id res chain seq x y z
N ALA A 1 2.65 22.96 -10.54
CA ALA A 1 3.85 23.20 -11.34
C ALA A 1 3.55 24.22 -12.44
N ILE A 2 4.22 25.36 -12.42
CA ILE A 2 4.01 26.44 -13.41
C ILE A 2 5.06 26.32 -14.52
N ASP A 3 4.58 26.21 -15.76
CA ASP A 3 5.45 26.18 -16.95
C ASP A 3 6.10 27.56 -17.19
N LYS A 4 7.42 27.61 -17.26
CA LYS A 4 8.23 28.82 -17.52
C LYS A 4 8.94 28.80 -18.89
N GLY A 5 8.62 27.82 -19.73
CA GLY A 5 9.20 27.66 -21.07
C GLY A 5 10.31 26.59 -21.09
N ASP A 6 11.40 26.81 -20.41
CA ASP A 6 12.56 25.91 -20.32
C ASP A 6 12.53 25.01 -19.07
N HIS A 7 11.77 25.39 -18.07
CA HIS A 7 11.60 24.62 -16.81
C HIS A 7 10.18 24.78 -16.25
N TYR A 8 9.87 23.98 -15.22
CA TYR A 8 8.69 24.16 -14.37
C TYR A 8 9.13 24.70 -13.00
N VAL A 9 8.28 25.53 -12.39
CA VAL A 9 8.43 25.94 -10.98
C VAL A 9 7.40 25.18 -10.17
N LEU A 10 7.88 24.30 -9.28
CA LEU A 10 7.05 23.40 -8.46
C LEU A 10 6.87 23.97 -7.06
N ASN A 11 5.61 24.09 -6.63
CA ASN A 11 5.22 24.53 -5.29
C ASN A 11 4.16 23.59 -4.70
N GLY A 12 4.30 23.27 -3.42
CA GLY A 12 3.32 22.47 -2.70
C GLY A 12 3.92 21.55 -1.66
N VAL A 13 3.07 20.71 -1.06
CA VAL A 13 3.46 19.73 -0.03
C VAL A 13 2.91 18.37 -0.40
N LYS A 14 3.71 17.34 -0.16
CA LYS A 14 3.30 15.93 -0.21
C LYS A 14 3.43 15.32 1.17
N ASN A 15 2.40 14.61 1.61
CA ASN A 15 2.37 13.93 2.90
C ASN A 15 2.43 12.41 2.74
N TRP A 16 2.86 11.74 3.80
CA TRP A 16 2.89 10.27 3.88
C TRP A 16 3.76 9.60 2.81
N ILE A 17 4.89 10.26 2.48
CA ILE A 17 5.77 9.76 1.42
C ILE A 17 6.66 8.65 1.97
N THR A 18 6.42 7.44 1.48
CA THR A 18 7.26 6.26 1.76
C THR A 18 8.67 6.50 1.21
N ASN A 19 9.67 6.19 2.01
CA ASN A 19 11.09 6.44 1.74
C ASN A 19 11.44 7.93 1.56
N GLY A 20 10.56 8.86 1.98
CA GLY A 20 10.79 10.29 1.82
C GLY A 20 12.09 10.79 2.43
N GLY A 21 12.52 10.20 3.54
CA GLY A 21 13.78 10.55 4.20
C GLY A 21 15.02 9.86 3.60
N LYS A 22 14.86 8.85 2.75
CA LYS A 22 15.97 8.03 2.20
C LYS A 22 16.14 8.15 0.69
N ALA A 23 15.03 8.34 -0.05
CA ALA A 23 15.07 8.42 -1.49
C ALA A 23 15.86 9.63 -1.98
N THR A 24 16.75 9.42 -2.93
CA THR A 24 17.49 10.48 -3.63
C THR A 24 16.70 11.06 -4.79
N ILE A 25 15.76 10.28 -5.34
CA ILE A 25 14.87 10.66 -6.45
C ILE A 25 13.43 10.53 -5.98
N GLN A 26 12.64 11.53 -6.29
CA GLN A 26 11.22 11.62 -5.97
C GLN A 26 10.40 11.67 -7.26
N LEU A 27 9.32 10.92 -7.27
CA LEU A 27 8.31 10.98 -8.34
C LEU A 27 7.17 11.88 -7.87
N VAL A 28 7.05 13.05 -8.49
CA VAL A 28 6.10 14.06 -8.06
C VAL A 28 5.00 14.24 -9.11
N ILE A 29 3.75 14.06 -8.70
CA ILE A 29 2.58 14.34 -9.53
C ILE A 29 2.04 15.72 -9.15
N ALA A 30 1.89 16.61 -10.12
CA ALA A 30 1.42 17.97 -9.90
C ALA A 30 0.53 18.48 -11.04
N HIS A 31 -0.35 19.43 -10.73
CA HIS A 31 -1.09 20.18 -11.74
C HIS A 31 -0.20 21.21 -12.41
N THR A 32 -0.21 21.21 -13.75
CA THR A 32 0.36 22.30 -14.57
C THR A 32 -0.74 23.22 -15.09
N ASP A 33 -1.96 22.70 -15.21
CA ASP A 33 -3.12 23.46 -15.70
C ASP A 33 -4.38 22.91 -14.99
N LYS A 34 -4.93 23.70 -14.06
CA LYS A 34 -6.10 23.29 -13.29
C LYS A 34 -7.39 23.29 -14.11
N ASP A 35 -7.48 24.11 -15.14
CA ASP A 35 -8.68 24.24 -15.97
C ASP A 35 -8.89 23.01 -16.86
N LYS A 36 -7.82 22.25 -17.13
CA LYS A 36 -7.88 20.98 -17.86
C LYS A 36 -8.24 19.77 -16.98
N GLY A 37 -8.51 19.96 -15.68
CA GLY A 37 -8.82 18.89 -14.76
C GLY A 37 -7.71 17.81 -14.74
N HIS A 38 -8.08 16.54 -14.89
CA HIS A 38 -7.10 15.44 -14.88
C HIS A 38 -6.12 15.45 -16.06
N LYS A 39 -6.47 16.10 -17.19
CA LYS A 39 -5.57 16.27 -18.33
C LYS A 39 -4.50 17.35 -18.10
N GLY A 40 -4.63 18.15 -17.06
CA GLY A 40 -3.63 19.13 -16.64
C GLY A 40 -2.69 18.58 -15.55
N ILE A 41 -2.70 17.27 -15.30
CA ILE A 41 -1.82 16.64 -14.31
C ILE A 41 -0.62 16.01 -14.99
N ASN A 42 0.57 16.38 -14.54
CA ASN A 42 1.85 15.86 -15.01
C ASN A 42 2.63 15.16 -13.90
N ALA A 43 3.57 14.30 -14.28
CA ALA A 43 4.50 13.64 -13.39
C ALA A 43 5.92 14.11 -13.65
N PHE A 44 6.71 14.30 -12.60
CA PHE A 44 8.06 14.84 -12.64
C PHE A 44 9.02 13.99 -11.84
N ILE A 45 10.27 13.91 -12.33
CA ILE A 45 11.40 13.40 -11.54
C ILE A 45 12.03 14.62 -10.86
N VAL A 46 12.10 14.57 -9.53
CA VAL A 46 12.70 15.62 -8.70
C VAL A 46 13.78 14.99 -7.84
N GLU A 47 14.95 15.59 -7.82
CA GLU A 47 16.03 15.13 -6.94
C GLU A 47 15.89 15.76 -5.55
N ARG A 48 16.23 14.98 -4.56
CA ARG A 48 16.08 15.36 -3.15
C ARG A 48 16.84 16.63 -2.77
N ASP A 49 18.06 16.75 -3.31
CA ASP A 49 19.01 17.79 -2.91
C ASP A 49 18.86 19.09 -3.71
N TRP A 50 17.81 19.21 -4.55
CA TRP A 50 17.54 20.45 -5.26
C TRP A 50 17.09 21.56 -4.30
N GLU A 51 17.50 22.79 -4.61
CA GLU A 51 17.07 23.99 -3.90
C GLU A 51 15.54 24.06 -3.85
N GLY A 52 15.00 24.35 -2.65
CA GLY A 52 13.56 24.41 -2.42
C GLY A 52 12.91 23.10 -2.02
N VAL A 53 13.61 21.96 -2.04
CA VAL A 53 13.11 20.68 -1.54
C VAL A 53 13.45 20.56 -0.05
N THR A 54 12.44 20.36 0.79
CA THR A 54 12.62 20.18 2.23
C THR A 54 11.91 18.93 2.71
N ILE A 55 12.65 18.05 3.36
CA ILE A 55 12.12 16.82 3.97
C ILE A 55 11.68 17.16 5.41
N GLY A 56 10.41 16.90 5.71
CA GLY A 56 9.86 17.04 7.06
C GLY A 56 10.34 15.93 8.01
N PRO A 57 9.96 15.99 9.28
CA PRO A 57 10.30 14.95 10.25
C PRO A 57 9.67 13.60 9.86
N LYS A 58 10.24 12.51 10.42
CA LYS A 58 9.65 11.18 10.29
C LYS A 58 8.32 11.13 11.02
N GLU A 59 7.31 10.57 10.35
CA GLU A 59 5.97 10.40 10.93
C GLU A 59 5.97 9.32 12.03
N ASP A 60 5.33 9.64 13.16
CA ASP A 60 5.02 8.67 14.21
C ASP A 60 3.74 7.90 13.84
N LYS A 61 3.90 6.65 13.44
CA LYS A 61 2.81 5.82 12.92
C LYS A 61 2.39 4.76 13.93
N MET A 62 1.11 4.40 13.90
CA MET A 62 0.53 3.34 14.73
C MET A 62 1.17 1.96 14.46
N GLY A 63 1.51 1.67 13.20
CA GLY A 63 2.14 0.41 12.77
C GLY A 63 3.08 0.62 11.59
N ILE A 64 3.74 -0.46 11.16
CA ILE A 64 4.74 -0.46 10.06
C ILE A 64 5.79 0.65 10.31
N ARG A 65 6.26 0.78 11.53
CA ARG A 65 7.15 1.87 11.98
C ARG A 65 8.55 1.81 11.36
N SER A 66 8.95 0.64 10.87
CA SER A 66 10.19 0.45 10.12
C SER A 66 10.15 1.08 8.72
N SER A 67 8.96 1.27 8.14
CA SER A 67 8.81 1.99 6.88
C SER A 67 9.05 3.48 7.11
N ASP A 68 10.04 4.03 6.40
CA ASP A 68 10.38 5.44 6.44
C ASP A 68 9.26 6.26 5.76
N THR A 69 8.68 7.23 6.49
CA THR A 69 7.54 8.02 6.01
C THR A 69 7.71 9.47 6.43
N HIS A 70 7.65 10.40 5.48
CA HIS A 70 7.85 11.83 5.70
C HIS A 70 6.85 12.67 4.91
N SER A 71 6.68 13.92 5.33
CA SER A 71 6.20 14.99 4.46
C SER A 71 7.35 15.57 3.65
N ILE A 72 7.06 16.11 2.47
CA ILE A 72 8.03 16.78 1.60
C ILE A 72 7.42 18.09 1.12
N SER A 73 8.12 19.18 1.35
CA SER A 73 7.75 20.51 0.89
C SER A 73 8.59 20.92 -0.31
N TYR A 74 7.95 21.55 -1.27
CA TYR A 74 8.55 22.13 -2.47
C TYR A 74 8.26 23.62 -2.48
N ALA A 75 9.30 24.44 -2.47
CA ALA A 75 9.22 25.90 -2.50
C ALA A 75 10.04 26.42 -3.68
N ASP A 76 9.36 26.85 -4.74
CA ASP A 76 9.95 27.37 -5.97
C ASP A 76 11.00 26.45 -6.63
N VAL A 77 10.81 25.14 -6.50
CA VAL A 77 11.74 24.14 -7.05
C VAL A 77 11.73 24.21 -8.57
N LYS A 78 12.90 24.47 -9.17
CA LYS A 78 13.10 24.50 -10.61
C LYS A 78 13.27 23.08 -11.13
N VAL A 79 12.30 22.61 -11.92
CA VAL A 79 12.30 21.26 -12.52
C VAL A 79 12.54 21.38 -14.01
N PRO A 80 13.65 20.87 -14.55
CA PRO A 80 13.94 20.90 -15.99
C PRO A 80 12.82 20.25 -16.81
N LYS A 81 12.62 20.71 -18.05
CA LYS A 81 11.56 20.16 -18.93
C LYS A 81 11.69 18.68 -19.20
N GLU A 82 12.91 18.20 -19.33
CA GLU A 82 13.25 16.80 -19.58
C GLU A 82 12.90 15.88 -18.40
N ASN A 83 12.74 16.43 -17.20
CA ASN A 83 12.34 15.68 -16.01
C ASN A 83 10.83 15.41 -15.94
N ARG A 84 10.04 15.95 -16.90
CA ARG A 84 8.63 15.56 -17.03
C ARG A 84 8.51 14.17 -17.66
N ILE A 85 7.72 13.30 -17.04
CA ILE A 85 7.49 11.95 -17.51
C ILE A 85 6.36 11.93 -18.53
N GLY A 86 6.68 11.50 -19.74
CA GLY A 86 5.70 11.33 -20.83
C GLY A 86 5.17 12.62 -21.43
N ALA A 87 4.10 12.52 -22.20
CA ALA A 87 3.44 13.65 -22.84
C ALA A 87 2.69 14.53 -21.84
N ASP A 88 2.34 15.76 -22.24
CA ASP A 88 1.54 16.66 -21.42
C ASP A 88 0.20 16.01 -21.03
N GLY A 89 -0.17 16.12 -19.75
CA GLY A 89 -1.37 15.50 -19.19
C GLY A 89 -1.27 13.99 -18.92
N PHE A 90 -0.11 13.38 -19.09
CA PHE A 90 0.07 11.93 -18.88
C PHE A 90 0.10 11.53 -17.38
N GLY A 91 0.38 12.48 -16.48
CA GLY A 91 0.64 12.19 -15.06
C GLY A 91 -0.52 11.53 -14.33
N PHE A 92 -1.77 11.86 -14.64
CA PHE A 92 -2.93 11.19 -14.03
C PHE A 92 -3.02 9.72 -14.44
N LYS A 93 -2.93 9.44 -15.75
CA LYS A 93 -2.96 8.06 -16.27
C LYS A 93 -1.81 7.22 -15.71
N PHE A 94 -0.63 7.82 -15.65
CA PHE A 94 0.56 7.21 -15.06
C PHE A 94 0.33 6.85 -13.59
N GLY A 95 -0.16 7.80 -12.78
CA GLY A 95 -0.46 7.58 -11.36
C GLY A 95 -1.50 6.48 -11.14
N MET A 96 -2.60 6.49 -11.89
CA MET A 96 -3.65 5.47 -11.78
C MET A 96 -3.13 4.07 -12.10
N LYS A 97 -2.35 3.93 -13.18
CA LYS A 97 -1.76 2.64 -13.55
C LYS A 97 -0.76 2.12 -12.51
N THR A 98 0.01 3.02 -11.90
CA THR A 98 0.93 2.68 -10.80
C THR A 98 0.15 2.17 -9.58
N LEU A 99 -0.96 2.83 -9.22
CA LEU A 99 -1.83 2.42 -8.10
C LEU A 99 -2.51 1.06 -8.34
N GLU A 100 -2.90 0.76 -9.57
CA GLU A 100 -3.47 -0.56 -9.91
C GLU A 100 -2.47 -1.70 -9.62
N GLY A 101 -1.21 -1.53 -10.01
CA GLY A 101 -0.16 -2.49 -9.67
C GLY A 101 0.15 -2.54 -8.17
N GLY A 102 0.14 -1.38 -7.51
CA GLY A 102 0.35 -1.26 -6.07
C GLY A 102 -0.70 -1.99 -5.23
N ARG A 103 -1.96 -2.02 -5.68
CA ARG A 103 -3.04 -2.76 -5.01
C ARG A 103 -2.74 -4.26 -4.88
N ILE A 104 -2.14 -4.88 -5.89
CA ILE A 104 -1.73 -6.30 -5.83
C ILE A 104 -0.67 -6.52 -4.75
N GLY A 105 0.35 -5.65 -4.70
CA GLY A 105 1.41 -5.74 -3.69
C GLY A 105 0.89 -5.60 -2.26
N ILE A 106 0.01 -4.63 -2.01
CA ILE A 106 -0.62 -4.44 -0.70
C ILE A 106 -1.57 -5.60 -0.35
N ALA A 107 -2.30 -6.14 -1.32
CA ALA A 107 -3.13 -7.32 -1.12
C ALA A 107 -2.29 -8.55 -0.72
N ALA A 108 -1.16 -8.75 -1.37
CA ALA A 108 -0.22 -9.83 -1.02
C ALA A 108 0.37 -9.66 0.39
N GLN A 109 0.72 -8.43 0.79
CA GLN A 109 1.16 -8.14 2.15
C GLN A 109 0.07 -8.46 3.18
N ALA A 110 -1.16 -8.02 2.96
CA ALA A 110 -2.29 -8.28 3.85
C ALA A 110 -2.57 -9.78 3.96
N LEU A 111 -2.56 -10.49 2.83
CA LEU A 111 -2.70 -11.96 2.79
C LEU A 111 -1.62 -12.66 3.63
N GLY A 112 -0.36 -12.22 3.51
CA GLY A 112 0.74 -12.76 4.29
C GLY A 112 0.58 -12.54 5.80
N ILE A 113 0.10 -11.36 6.21
CA ILE A 113 -0.21 -11.05 7.61
C ILE A 113 -1.34 -11.96 8.14
N ALA A 114 -2.42 -12.11 7.37
CA ALA A 114 -3.53 -12.99 7.75
C ALA A 114 -3.09 -14.45 7.88
N ALA A 115 -2.31 -14.95 6.93
CA ALA A 115 -1.80 -16.31 6.93
C ALA A 115 -0.88 -16.58 8.12
N GLY A 116 0.06 -15.67 8.41
CA GLY A 116 0.95 -15.80 9.56
C GLY A 116 0.19 -15.78 10.90
N ALA A 117 -0.81 -14.91 11.03
CA ALA A 117 -1.67 -14.88 12.21
C ALA A 117 -2.47 -16.18 12.39
N TYR A 118 -2.96 -16.75 11.29
CA TYR A 118 -3.65 -18.06 11.31
C TYR A 118 -2.72 -19.20 11.73
N GLU A 119 -1.53 -19.28 11.14
CA GLU A 119 -0.54 -20.32 11.48
C GLU A 119 -0.20 -20.32 12.98
N LEU A 120 0.08 -19.13 13.53
CA LEU A 120 0.34 -18.96 14.96
C LEU A 120 -0.87 -19.34 15.82
N ALA A 121 -2.08 -18.97 15.41
CA ALA A 121 -3.30 -19.32 16.12
C ALA A 121 -3.58 -20.83 16.11
N VAL A 122 -3.33 -21.51 15.00
CA VAL A 122 -3.45 -22.98 14.88
C VAL A 122 -2.45 -23.66 15.82
N GLU A 123 -1.18 -23.25 15.77
CA GLU A 123 -0.14 -23.80 16.63
C GLU A 123 -0.51 -23.65 18.12
N TYR A 124 -0.88 -22.45 18.54
CA TYR A 124 -1.29 -22.18 19.91
C TYR A 124 -2.52 -23.00 20.33
N ALA A 125 -3.50 -23.13 19.44
CA ALA A 125 -4.72 -23.90 19.71
C ALA A 125 -4.48 -25.41 19.92
N HIS A 126 -3.38 -25.95 19.39
CA HIS A 126 -2.94 -27.31 19.64
C HIS A 126 -2.17 -27.46 20.95
N GLN A 127 -1.40 -26.44 21.35
CA GLN A 127 -0.54 -26.49 22.55
C GLN A 127 -1.30 -26.13 23.81
N ARG A 128 -2.17 -25.13 23.77
CA ARG A 128 -2.92 -24.66 24.94
C ARG A 128 -4.08 -25.58 25.25
N ALA A 129 -4.15 -26.06 26.50
CA ALA A 129 -5.25 -26.91 26.97
C ALA A 129 -6.10 -26.19 28.03
N THR A 130 -7.41 -26.38 27.96
CA THR A 130 -8.40 -25.98 28.96
C THR A 130 -9.45 -27.07 29.09
N PHE A 131 -10.00 -27.27 30.30
CA PHE A 131 -10.99 -28.30 30.55
C PHE A 131 -10.58 -29.71 30.07
N GLY A 132 -9.28 -30.03 30.23
CA GLY A 132 -8.73 -31.36 29.94
C GLY A 132 -8.47 -31.67 28.46
N LYS A 133 -8.55 -30.71 27.56
CA LYS A 133 -8.27 -30.91 26.13
C LYS A 133 -7.68 -29.65 25.47
N PRO A 134 -6.96 -29.79 24.33
CA PRO A 134 -6.51 -28.65 23.54
C PRO A 134 -7.65 -27.70 23.18
N ILE A 135 -7.38 -26.38 23.19
CA ILE A 135 -8.45 -25.37 22.92
C ILE A 135 -9.00 -25.48 21.50
N GLY A 136 -8.23 -25.96 20.54
CA GLY A 136 -8.69 -26.24 19.17
C GLY A 136 -9.80 -27.27 19.06
N GLN A 137 -10.01 -28.11 20.11
CA GLN A 137 -11.11 -29.08 20.20
C GLN A 137 -12.41 -28.47 20.78
N HIS A 138 -12.38 -27.20 21.21
CA HIS A 138 -13.60 -26.49 21.57
C HIS A 138 -14.20 -25.89 20.29
N GLN A 139 -15.48 -26.17 20.05
CA GLN A 139 -16.17 -25.80 18.81
C GLN A 139 -16.08 -24.30 18.49
N ALA A 140 -16.14 -23.45 19.52
CA ALA A 140 -16.01 -21.99 19.33
C ALA A 140 -14.64 -21.58 18.76
N ILE A 141 -13.56 -22.27 19.12
CA ILE A 141 -12.21 -22.03 18.57
C ILE A 141 -12.07 -22.70 17.20
N ALA A 142 -12.55 -23.94 17.06
CA ALA A 142 -12.49 -24.68 15.79
C ALA A 142 -13.18 -23.91 14.65
N PHE A 143 -14.34 -23.31 14.91
CA PHE A 143 -15.06 -22.51 13.90
C PHE A 143 -14.29 -21.24 13.52
N LYS A 144 -13.70 -20.52 14.48
CA LYS A 144 -12.84 -19.37 14.17
C LYS A 144 -11.69 -19.76 13.26
N LEU A 145 -10.99 -20.84 13.55
CA LEU A 145 -9.90 -21.34 12.72
C LEU A 145 -10.37 -21.77 11.31
N ALA A 146 -11.55 -22.39 11.22
CA ALA A 146 -12.14 -22.76 9.92
C ALA A 146 -12.47 -21.52 9.08
N ASP A 147 -13.11 -20.50 9.67
CA ASP A 147 -13.43 -19.23 9.01
C ASP A 147 -12.15 -18.50 8.55
N MET A 148 -11.11 -18.48 9.40
CA MET A 148 -9.81 -17.91 9.04
C MET A 148 -9.21 -18.61 7.83
N ALA A 149 -9.18 -19.93 7.81
CA ALA A 149 -8.64 -20.71 6.70
C ALA A 149 -9.39 -20.45 5.39
N MET A 150 -10.72 -20.41 5.46
CA MET A 150 -11.57 -20.18 4.30
C MET A 150 -11.39 -18.78 3.70
N ASP A 151 -11.41 -17.73 4.53
CA ASP A 151 -11.27 -16.35 4.07
C ASP A 151 -9.87 -16.08 3.50
N ILE A 152 -8.82 -16.68 4.11
CA ILE A 152 -7.44 -16.58 3.62
C ILE A 152 -7.29 -17.26 2.26
N GLU A 153 -7.88 -18.43 2.06
CA GLU A 153 -7.80 -19.13 0.78
C GLU A 153 -8.57 -18.38 -0.32
N ALA A 154 -9.75 -17.85 -0.01
CA ALA A 154 -10.50 -17.00 -0.93
C ALA A 154 -9.71 -15.75 -1.34
N ALA A 155 -9.08 -15.07 -0.35
CA ALA A 155 -8.21 -13.92 -0.61
C ALA A 155 -7.00 -14.30 -1.47
N ARG A 156 -6.36 -15.45 -1.21
CA ARG A 156 -5.22 -15.97 -1.97
C ARG A 156 -5.56 -16.16 -3.45
N MET A 157 -6.70 -16.79 -3.74
CA MET A 157 -7.13 -17.02 -5.11
C MET A 157 -7.32 -15.72 -5.89
N ILE A 158 -7.90 -14.70 -5.27
CA ILE A 158 -8.14 -13.40 -5.91
C ILE A 158 -6.83 -12.62 -6.09
N VAL A 159 -5.92 -12.66 -5.12
CA VAL A 159 -4.60 -12.02 -5.24
C VAL A 159 -3.80 -12.65 -6.38
N TYR A 160 -3.76 -13.98 -6.45
CA TYR A 160 -3.03 -14.68 -7.52
C TYR A 160 -3.67 -14.46 -8.89
N ARG A 161 -5.00 -14.42 -8.96
CA ARG A 161 -5.71 -14.07 -10.20
C ARG A 161 -5.32 -12.69 -10.69
N ALA A 162 -5.29 -11.69 -9.80
CA ALA A 162 -4.91 -10.32 -10.16
C ALA A 162 -3.45 -10.24 -10.66
N ALA A 163 -2.53 -10.95 -10.00
CA ALA A 163 -1.14 -11.05 -10.42
C ALA A 163 -1.02 -11.73 -11.80
N TYR A 164 -1.69 -12.85 -12.00
CA TYR A 164 -1.69 -13.57 -13.28
C TYR A 164 -2.20 -12.72 -14.45
N LEU A 165 -3.31 -12.00 -14.25
CA LEU A 165 -3.86 -11.11 -15.28
C LEU A 165 -2.85 -10.02 -15.66
N LYS A 166 -2.18 -9.43 -14.66
CA LYS A 166 -1.12 -8.43 -14.88
C LYS A 166 0.05 -9.01 -15.67
N ASP A 167 0.56 -10.17 -15.28
CA ASP A 167 1.71 -10.82 -15.91
C ASP A 167 1.40 -11.27 -17.34
N SER A 168 0.13 -11.63 -17.60
CA SER A 168 -0.37 -12.02 -18.92
C SER A 168 -0.71 -10.82 -19.83
N GLY A 169 -0.48 -9.58 -19.37
CA GLY A 169 -0.78 -8.36 -20.13
C GLY A 169 -2.28 -8.07 -20.30
N GLN A 170 -3.15 -8.73 -19.51
CA GLN A 170 -4.59 -8.54 -19.54
C GLN A 170 -5.01 -7.38 -18.63
N ASP A 171 -6.25 -6.91 -18.76
CA ASP A 171 -6.82 -5.92 -17.83
C ASP A 171 -6.99 -6.54 -16.45
N TYR A 172 -6.31 -5.95 -15.45
CA TYR A 172 -6.32 -6.40 -14.06
C TYR A 172 -6.88 -5.38 -13.08
N GLY A 173 -7.34 -4.22 -13.56
CA GLY A 173 -7.79 -3.12 -12.70
C GLY A 173 -8.88 -3.55 -11.72
N TYR A 174 -9.92 -4.22 -12.22
CA TYR A 174 -11.01 -4.73 -11.40
C TYR A 174 -10.54 -5.83 -10.42
N ALA A 175 -9.74 -6.79 -10.91
CA ALA A 175 -9.22 -7.87 -10.07
C ALA A 175 -8.30 -7.35 -8.96
N SER A 176 -7.46 -6.35 -9.25
CA SER A 176 -6.57 -5.73 -8.25
C SER A 176 -7.34 -4.98 -7.15
N ALA A 177 -8.44 -4.33 -7.51
CA ALA A 177 -9.31 -3.65 -6.55
C ALA A 177 -9.99 -4.66 -5.60
N MET A 178 -10.56 -5.75 -6.15
CA MET A 178 -11.12 -6.85 -5.35
C MET A 178 -10.08 -7.49 -4.43
N ALA A 179 -8.89 -7.81 -4.97
CA ALA A 179 -7.82 -8.43 -4.21
C ALA A 179 -7.43 -7.59 -3.00
N LYS A 180 -7.23 -6.27 -3.20
CA LYS A 180 -6.89 -5.34 -2.11
C LYS A 180 -7.97 -5.30 -1.04
N LEU A 181 -9.24 -5.19 -1.43
CA LEU A 181 -10.36 -5.11 -0.50
C LEU A 181 -10.46 -6.39 0.35
N ILE A 182 -10.62 -7.54 -0.30
CA ILE A 182 -10.82 -8.83 0.39
C ILE A 182 -9.63 -9.18 1.29
N ALA A 183 -8.39 -9.07 0.79
CA ALA A 183 -7.21 -9.42 1.58
C ALA A 183 -7.03 -8.49 2.78
N SER A 184 -7.30 -7.19 2.65
CA SER A 184 -7.18 -6.25 3.77
C SER A 184 -8.25 -6.45 4.84
N GLU A 185 -9.48 -6.77 4.46
CA GLU A 185 -10.56 -7.08 5.40
C GLU A 185 -10.30 -8.42 6.11
N ALA A 186 -9.85 -9.45 5.38
CA ALA A 186 -9.46 -10.72 5.97
C ALA A 186 -8.31 -10.54 6.98
N ALA A 187 -7.29 -9.74 6.64
CA ALA A 187 -6.18 -9.47 7.55
C ALA A 187 -6.66 -8.81 8.85
N MET A 188 -7.49 -7.76 8.75
CA MET A 188 -8.03 -7.08 9.94
C MET A 188 -8.87 -8.01 10.80
N LYS A 189 -9.78 -8.77 10.21
CA LYS A 189 -10.64 -9.71 10.93
C LYS A 189 -9.81 -10.79 11.65
N HIS A 190 -8.90 -11.42 10.94
CA HIS A 190 -8.23 -12.64 11.41
C HIS A 190 -7.04 -12.37 12.33
N THR A 191 -6.39 -11.22 12.26
CA THR A 191 -5.41 -10.82 13.27
C THR A 191 -6.08 -10.56 14.63
N VAL A 192 -7.28 -9.95 14.64
CA VAL A 192 -8.07 -9.77 15.87
C VAL A 192 -8.51 -11.13 16.44
N GLU A 193 -9.00 -12.06 15.59
CA GLU A 193 -9.37 -13.41 16.03
C GLU A 193 -8.17 -14.21 16.52
N ALA A 194 -7.00 -14.05 15.93
CA ALA A 194 -5.77 -14.67 16.42
C ALA A 194 -5.42 -14.19 17.84
N VAL A 195 -5.47 -12.89 18.09
CA VAL A 195 -5.28 -12.32 19.44
C VAL A 195 -6.31 -12.90 20.41
N GLN A 196 -7.59 -13.00 20.01
CA GLN A 196 -8.65 -13.59 20.83
C GLN A 196 -8.37 -15.07 21.16
N ILE A 197 -7.88 -15.85 20.19
CA ILE A 197 -7.53 -17.28 20.41
C ILE A 197 -6.37 -17.42 21.41
N HIS A 198 -5.38 -16.52 21.35
CA HIS A 198 -4.26 -16.51 22.31
C HIS A 198 -4.67 -16.05 23.72
N GLY A 199 -5.80 -15.34 23.85
CA GLY A 199 -6.28 -14.83 25.13
C GLY A 199 -5.28 -13.85 25.75
N GLY A 200 -4.88 -14.07 27.00
CA GLY A 200 -3.94 -13.20 27.70
C GLY A 200 -2.51 -13.19 27.14
N ASN A 201 -2.19 -14.06 26.17
CA ASN A 201 -0.90 -14.12 25.48
C ASN A 201 -0.93 -13.48 24.09
N GLY A 202 -2.09 -12.93 23.69
CA GLY A 202 -2.29 -12.25 22.41
C GLY A 202 -1.92 -10.79 22.40
#